data_ab2734dc53893157868ff0495588275e
#
_entry.id   ab2734dc53893157868ff0495588275e
#
_cell.length_a   1.000
_cell.length_b   1.000
_cell.length_c   1.000
_cell.angle_alpha   90.00
_cell.angle_beta   90.00
_cell.angle_gamma   90.00
#
_symmetry.space_group_name_H-M   'P 1'
#
loop_
_entity.id
_entity.type
_entity.pdbx_description
1 polymer ?
#
loop_
_entity_poly.entity_id
_entity_poly.type
_entity_poly.pdbx_seq_one_letter_code
_entity_poly.pdbx_strand_id
1 'polypeptide(L)'
;MLPFSRIAIIGLGLIGSSLAHAIRAYLPTARVTGHDADPDVRAIARRIDLCDDITDTAGAAVIDADLVVLCVPPGAMAAVAAAIAPDLAADVILSETASCQVSIIAAIRAVLPDVTLVPAHPVAGTENSGPESGFATLFQNRWCILTPPAGTEPLAVARVEDLWKKVGANVETMDAAHHDLVLAVTSHLPHIIAYTIVGTASDLENVTQGEVIKYSAGGFRDFTRIAASDPTMWRDVFLANKDAVLQMLQRFTEDLTQLQRAIRWDDGDALFEHFSKTRAIRRSIIEQGQDDAAPDFGRHRE
;
A
#
# COMPACT_ATOMS: atom_id res chain seq x y z
N MET A 1 -0.19 18.21 -21.67
CA MET A 1 0.86 17.29 -22.20
C MET A 1 0.77 16.00 -21.43
N LEU A 2 1.00 14.83 -22.02
CA LEU A 2 1.05 13.58 -21.25
C LEU A 2 2.28 13.59 -20.36
N PRO A 3 2.17 13.12 -19.11
CA PRO A 3 3.33 13.03 -18.23
C PRO A 3 4.33 11.98 -18.76
N PHE A 4 3.81 10.88 -19.34
CA PHE A 4 4.60 9.77 -19.90
C PHE A 4 3.89 9.20 -21.13
N SER A 5 4.67 8.70 -22.08
CA SER A 5 4.19 8.13 -23.36
C SER A 5 4.26 6.61 -23.36
N ARG A 6 5.27 6.03 -22.68
CA ARG A 6 5.52 4.59 -22.58
C ARG A 6 5.77 4.23 -21.13
N ILE A 7 4.84 3.50 -20.54
CA ILE A 7 4.86 3.13 -19.12
C ILE A 7 5.01 1.62 -19.02
N ALA A 8 6.05 1.16 -18.30
CA ALA A 8 6.20 -0.23 -17.93
C ALA A 8 5.70 -0.46 -16.50
N ILE A 9 4.87 -1.48 -16.31
CA ILE A 9 4.37 -1.90 -14.99
C ILE A 9 4.91 -3.29 -14.70
N ILE A 10 5.70 -3.43 -13.64
CA ILE A 10 6.26 -4.70 -13.18
C ILE A 10 5.55 -5.12 -11.90
N GLY A 11 4.85 -6.26 -11.96
CA GLY A 11 3.90 -6.72 -10.95
C GLY A 11 2.47 -6.34 -11.31
N LEU A 12 1.66 -7.35 -11.69
CA LEU A 12 0.29 -7.18 -12.15
C LEU A 12 -0.72 -7.69 -11.10
N GLY A 13 -0.39 -7.47 -9.81
CA GLY A 13 -1.32 -7.61 -8.70
C GLY A 13 -2.38 -6.51 -8.67
N LEU A 14 -3.06 -6.33 -7.55
CA LEU A 14 -4.12 -5.31 -7.38
C LEU A 14 -3.67 -3.90 -7.81
N ILE A 15 -2.51 -3.44 -7.31
CA ILE A 15 -2.03 -2.07 -7.57
C ILE A 15 -1.61 -1.89 -9.04
N GLY A 16 -0.78 -2.81 -9.56
CA GLY A 16 -0.29 -2.71 -10.94
C GLY A 16 -1.41 -2.84 -11.98
N SER A 17 -2.35 -3.75 -11.77
CA SER A 17 -3.51 -3.89 -12.66
C SER A 17 -4.46 -2.69 -12.56
N SER A 18 -4.69 -2.16 -11.37
CA SER A 18 -5.50 -0.93 -11.21
C SER A 18 -4.83 0.27 -11.88
N LEU A 19 -3.49 0.38 -11.79
CA LEU A 19 -2.76 1.44 -12.48
C LEU A 19 -2.88 1.31 -14.01
N ALA A 20 -2.76 0.10 -14.54
CA ALA A 20 -2.97 -0.17 -15.97
C ALA A 20 -4.39 0.24 -16.42
N HIS A 21 -5.42 -0.17 -15.68
CA HIS A 21 -6.80 0.23 -15.96
C HIS A 21 -7.00 1.75 -15.88
N ALA A 22 -6.43 2.41 -14.86
CA ALA A 22 -6.54 3.85 -14.67
C ALA A 22 -5.82 4.62 -15.81
N ILE A 23 -4.63 4.19 -16.21
CA ILE A 23 -3.90 4.78 -17.34
C ILE A 23 -4.72 4.64 -18.63
N ARG A 24 -5.27 3.46 -18.92
CA ARG A 24 -6.12 3.25 -20.09
C ARG A 24 -7.36 4.15 -20.08
N ALA A 25 -7.97 4.37 -18.92
CA ALA A 25 -9.17 5.19 -18.79
C ALA A 25 -8.90 6.69 -18.90
N TYR A 26 -7.85 7.18 -18.25
CA TYR A 26 -7.60 8.62 -18.08
C TYR A 26 -6.45 9.18 -18.91
N LEU A 27 -5.60 8.31 -19.46
CA LEU A 27 -4.43 8.65 -20.28
C LEU A 27 -4.38 7.79 -21.56
N PRO A 28 -5.45 7.74 -22.38
CA PRO A 28 -5.65 6.73 -23.42
C PRO A 28 -4.61 6.76 -24.56
N THR A 29 -3.75 7.76 -24.58
CA THR A 29 -2.66 7.86 -25.57
C THR A 29 -1.30 7.40 -25.03
N ALA A 30 -1.21 7.08 -23.73
CA ALA A 30 -0.04 6.44 -23.15
C ALA A 30 -0.09 4.93 -23.45
N ARG A 31 1.05 4.37 -23.85
CA ARG A 31 1.19 2.92 -24.06
C ARG A 31 1.67 2.25 -22.78
N VAL A 32 1.03 1.16 -22.40
CA VAL A 32 1.37 0.39 -21.18
C VAL A 32 1.89 -0.98 -21.58
N THR A 33 3.10 -1.33 -21.09
CA THR A 33 3.66 -2.67 -21.17
C THR A 33 3.69 -3.28 -19.76
N GLY A 34 3.19 -4.48 -19.60
CA GLY A 34 3.12 -5.17 -18.32
C GLY A 34 4.01 -6.40 -18.25
N HIS A 35 4.49 -6.71 -17.05
CA HIS A 35 5.13 -7.99 -16.73
C HIS A 35 4.81 -8.42 -15.30
N ASP A 36 4.68 -9.72 -15.11
CA ASP A 36 4.64 -10.36 -13.80
C ASP A 36 5.53 -11.61 -13.80
N ALA A 37 6.13 -11.95 -12.68
CA ALA A 37 6.98 -13.13 -12.57
C ALA A 37 6.17 -14.43 -12.74
N ASP A 38 4.91 -14.44 -12.27
CA ASP A 38 4.01 -15.57 -12.36
C ASP A 38 3.43 -15.70 -13.79
N PRO A 39 3.67 -16.83 -14.50
CA PRO A 39 3.13 -17.05 -15.83
C PRO A 39 1.61 -17.10 -15.87
N ASP A 40 0.94 -17.54 -14.80
CA ASP A 40 -0.51 -17.59 -14.71
C ASP A 40 -1.10 -16.18 -14.61
N VAL A 41 -0.47 -15.29 -13.85
CA VAL A 41 -0.81 -13.85 -13.79
C VAL A 41 -0.66 -13.21 -15.16
N ARG A 42 0.44 -13.47 -15.90
CA ARG A 42 0.62 -12.99 -17.27
C ARG A 42 -0.44 -13.52 -18.24
N ALA A 43 -0.80 -14.80 -18.13
CA ALA A 43 -1.85 -15.39 -18.95
C ALA A 43 -3.22 -14.75 -18.70
N ILE A 44 -3.56 -14.50 -17.44
CA ILE A 44 -4.78 -13.77 -17.06
C ILE A 44 -4.74 -12.34 -17.60
N ALA A 45 -3.64 -11.62 -17.40
CA ALA A 45 -3.48 -10.24 -17.86
C ALA A 45 -3.65 -10.12 -19.39
N ARG A 46 -3.12 -11.08 -20.17
CA ARG A 46 -3.36 -11.16 -21.62
C ARG A 46 -4.83 -11.42 -21.95
N ARG A 47 -5.48 -12.35 -21.22
CA ARG A 47 -6.89 -12.71 -21.45
C ARG A 47 -7.84 -11.54 -21.21
N ILE A 48 -7.58 -10.71 -20.21
CA ILE A 48 -8.42 -9.54 -19.88
C ILE A 48 -7.97 -8.27 -20.61
N ASP A 49 -6.98 -8.38 -21.50
CA ASP A 49 -6.46 -7.26 -22.27
C ASP A 49 -6.02 -6.07 -21.38
N LEU A 50 -5.27 -6.39 -20.30
CA LEU A 50 -4.93 -5.46 -19.23
C LEU A 50 -4.02 -4.32 -19.70
N CYS A 51 -2.99 -4.65 -20.49
CA CYS A 51 -2.01 -3.72 -21.04
C CYS A 51 -1.96 -3.82 -22.56
N ASP A 52 -1.33 -2.87 -23.24
CA ASP A 52 -1.10 -2.93 -24.69
C ASP A 52 -0.16 -4.07 -25.09
N ASP A 53 0.75 -4.46 -24.19
CA ASP A 53 1.59 -5.63 -24.34
C ASP A 53 1.91 -6.26 -22.96
N ILE A 54 2.02 -7.59 -22.93
CA ILE A 54 2.44 -8.37 -21.75
C ILE A 54 3.65 -9.21 -22.13
N THR A 55 4.81 -8.86 -21.58
CA THR A 55 6.09 -9.52 -21.87
C THR A 55 6.36 -10.71 -20.96
N ASP A 56 7.20 -11.64 -21.44
CA ASP A 56 7.59 -12.82 -20.67
C ASP A 56 8.76 -12.58 -19.71
N THR A 57 9.48 -11.48 -19.87
CA THR A 57 10.59 -11.06 -18.99
C THR A 57 10.42 -9.60 -18.56
N ALA A 58 10.89 -9.29 -17.36
CA ALA A 58 10.87 -7.92 -16.83
C ALA A 58 11.73 -6.96 -17.67
N GLY A 59 12.90 -7.42 -18.15
CA GLY A 59 13.77 -6.65 -19.02
C GLY A 59 13.08 -6.23 -20.32
N ALA A 60 12.35 -7.17 -20.98
CA ALA A 60 11.61 -6.84 -22.20
C ALA A 60 10.50 -5.80 -21.96
N ALA A 61 9.92 -5.75 -20.77
CA ALA A 61 8.86 -4.80 -20.46
C ALA A 61 9.37 -3.35 -20.38
N VAL A 62 10.60 -3.15 -19.98
CA VAL A 62 11.15 -1.81 -19.70
C VAL A 62 11.86 -1.18 -20.90
N ILE A 63 12.04 -1.92 -22.01
CA ILE A 63 12.66 -1.39 -23.23
C ILE A 63 11.87 -0.17 -23.74
N ASP A 64 12.58 0.93 -23.97
CA ASP A 64 12.02 2.21 -24.43
C ASP A 64 10.96 2.84 -23.49
N ALA A 65 10.81 2.37 -22.26
CA ALA A 65 9.93 3.00 -21.29
C ALA A 65 10.50 4.35 -20.83
N ASP A 66 9.64 5.37 -20.70
CA ASP A 66 9.99 6.66 -20.10
C ASP A 66 9.57 6.71 -18.59
N LEU A 67 8.74 5.75 -18.15
CA LEU A 67 8.46 5.47 -16.76
C LEU A 67 8.40 3.96 -16.53
N VAL A 68 9.07 3.48 -15.49
CA VAL A 68 8.93 2.11 -14.97
C VAL A 68 8.33 2.19 -13.57
N VAL A 69 7.24 1.46 -13.32
CA VAL A 69 6.59 1.39 -12.00
C VAL A 69 6.69 -0.04 -11.48
N LEU A 70 7.39 -0.21 -10.35
CA LEU A 70 7.51 -1.49 -9.66
C LEU A 70 6.34 -1.65 -8.68
N CYS A 71 5.43 -2.56 -8.98
CA CYS A 71 4.26 -2.90 -8.17
C CYS A 71 4.40 -4.30 -7.56
N VAL A 72 5.59 -4.63 -7.07
CA VAL A 72 5.95 -5.93 -6.50
C VAL A 72 6.09 -5.84 -4.97
N PRO A 73 6.01 -6.96 -4.24
CA PRO A 73 6.23 -6.96 -2.79
C PRO A 73 7.60 -6.37 -2.41
N PRO A 74 7.72 -5.72 -1.24
CA PRO A 74 8.96 -5.09 -0.77
C PRO A 74 10.17 -6.01 -0.84
N GLY A 75 10.04 -7.28 -0.49
CA GLY A 75 11.12 -8.28 -0.52
C GLY A 75 11.64 -8.60 -1.94
N ALA A 76 10.88 -8.29 -3.00
CA ALA A 76 11.28 -8.54 -4.38
C ALA A 76 11.94 -7.32 -5.07
N MET A 77 11.84 -6.12 -4.48
CA MET A 77 12.23 -4.86 -5.13
C MET A 77 13.67 -4.85 -5.65
N ALA A 78 14.64 -5.22 -4.81
CA ALA A 78 16.06 -5.23 -5.21
C ALA A 78 16.34 -6.22 -6.36
N ALA A 79 15.75 -7.42 -6.29
CA ALA A 79 15.94 -8.45 -7.32
C ALA A 79 15.32 -8.03 -8.65
N VAL A 80 14.14 -7.41 -8.63
CA VAL A 80 13.48 -6.88 -9.84
C VAL A 80 14.27 -5.72 -10.41
N ALA A 81 14.72 -4.77 -9.58
CA ALA A 81 15.57 -3.66 -9.99
C ALA A 81 16.86 -4.15 -10.67
N ALA A 82 17.50 -5.19 -10.12
CA ALA A 82 18.68 -5.82 -10.73
C ALA A 82 18.37 -6.49 -12.09
N ALA A 83 17.21 -7.15 -12.18
CA ALA A 83 16.82 -7.86 -13.40
C ALA A 83 16.52 -6.92 -14.57
N ILE A 84 16.00 -5.72 -14.30
CA ILE A 84 15.68 -4.73 -15.34
C ILE A 84 16.86 -3.79 -15.68
N ALA A 85 17.86 -3.69 -14.81
CA ALA A 85 18.97 -2.75 -14.92
C ALA A 85 19.64 -2.70 -16.32
N PRO A 86 19.94 -3.85 -16.99
CA PRO A 86 20.60 -3.85 -18.30
C PRO A 86 19.76 -3.24 -19.43
N ASP A 87 18.43 -3.22 -19.27
CA ASP A 87 17.47 -2.87 -20.33
C ASP A 87 16.82 -1.49 -20.11
N LEU A 88 17.19 -0.79 -19.03
CA LEU A 88 16.66 0.54 -18.71
C LEU A 88 17.22 1.61 -19.65
N ALA A 89 16.37 2.50 -20.15
CA ALA A 89 16.81 3.70 -20.84
C ALA A 89 17.56 4.66 -19.89
N ALA A 90 18.52 5.41 -20.42
CA ALA A 90 19.39 6.28 -19.59
C ALA A 90 18.61 7.41 -18.87
N ASP A 91 17.50 7.87 -19.45
CA ASP A 91 16.66 8.96 -18.95
C ASP A 91 15.33 8.49 -18.33
N VAL A 92 15.20 7.18 -18.10
CA VAL A 92 14.00 6.59 -17.50
C VAL A 92 13.79 7.10 -16.09
N ILE A 93 12.52 7.34 -15.73
CA ILE A 93 12.13 7.51 -14.33
C ILE A 93 11.69 6.16 -13.79
N LEU A 94 12.29 5.75 -12.66
CA LEU A 94 11.87 4.57 -11.90
C LEU A 94 10.99 5.02 -10.75
N SER A 95 9.84 4.42 -10.62
CA SER A 95 8.92 4.58 -9.50
C SER A 95 8.58 3.22 -8.89
N GLU A 96 8.05 3.20 -7.68
CA GLU A 96 7.57 1.97 -7.03
C GLU A 96 6.39 2.31 -6.12
N THR A 97 5.65 1.30 -5.65
CA THR A 97 4.37 1.51 -4.96
C THR A 97 4.33 0.87 -3.57
N ALA A 98 5.48 0.64 -2.95
CA ALA A 98 5.56 0.02 -1.63
C ALA A 98 5.02 0.93 -0.52
N SER A 99 4.54 0.32 0.55
CA SER A 99 4.05 1.01 1.76
C SER A 99 5.14 1.30 2.80
N CYS A 100 6.42 1.08 2.45
CA CYS A 100 7.61 1.40 3.25
C CYS A 100 8.68 1.93 2.31
N GLN A 101 9.33 3.04 2.67
CA GLN A 101 10.10 3.81 1.71
C GLN A 101 11.61 3.81 2.00
N VAL A 102 12.04 3.98 3.24
CA VAL A 102 13.47 4.10 3.60
C VAL A 102 14.26 2.88 3.11
N SER A 103 13.81 1.69 3.47
CA SER A 103 14.49 0.44 3.11
C SER A 103 14.42 0.14 1.62
N ILE A 104 13.31 0.46 0.98
CA ILE A 104 13.11 0.22 -0.47
C ILE A 104 13.98 1.16 -1.30
N ILE A 105 14.02 2.44 -0.96
CA ILE A 105 14.92 3.41 -1.60
C ILE A 105 16.37 2.94 -1.48
N ALA A 106 16.79 2.52 -0.28
CA ALA A 106 18.13 2.01 -0.05
C ALA A 106 18.43 0.76 -0.89
N ALA A 107 17.47 -0.19 -0.96
CA ALA A 107 17.62 -1.43 -1.72
C ALA A 107 17.72 -1.18 -3.24
N ILE A 108 16.91 -0.28 -3.79
CA ILE A 108 16.97 0.10 -5.21
C ILE A 108 18.29 0.85 -5.51
N ARG A 109 18.69 1.80 -4.65
CA ARG A 109 19.92 2.56 -4.83
C ARG A 109 21.18 1.70 -4.75
N ALA A 110 21.17 0.62 -3.99
CA ALA A 110 22.29 -0.33 -3.94
C ALA A 110 22.52 -1.02 -5.30
N VAL A 111 21.50 -1.15 -6.13
CA VAL A 111 21.54 -1.83 -7.44
C VAL A 111 21.60 -0.81 -8.58
N LEU A 112 20.84 0.27 -8.49
CA LEU A 112 20.67 1.33 -9.48
C LEU A 112 21.04 2.69 -8.87
N PRO A 113 22.32 2.98 -8.59
CA PRO A 113 22.72 4.19 -7.86
C PRO A 113 22.35 5.49 -8.59
N ASP A 114 22.40 5.49 -9.92
CA ASP A 114 22.26 6.69 -10.76
C ASP A 114 20.86 6.85 -11.37
N VAL A 115 19.94 5.89 -11.17
CA VAL A 115 18.60 5.97 -11.77
C VAL A 115 17.81 7.15 -11.17
N THR A 116 17.05 7.85 -12.00
CA THR A 116 16.09 8.85 -11.50
C THR A 116 14.96 8.15 -10.78
N LEU A 117 14.99 8.15 -9.44
CA LEU A 117 14.03 7.42 -8.58
C LEU A 117 13.02 8.40 -7.97
N VAL A 118 11.73 8.15 -8.22
CA VAL A 118 10.59 8.88 -7.63
C VAL A 118 9.61 7.86 -7.05
N PRO A 119 9.78 7.43 -5.81
CA PRO A 119 8.87 6.52 -5.13
C PRO A 119 7.49 7.15 -4.94
N ALA A 120 6.43 6.35 -5.04
CA ALA A 120 5.06 6.84 -5.02
C ALA A 120 4.13 5.81 -4.38
N HIS A 121 3.86 5.94 -3.10
CA HIS A 121 2.97 5.04 -2.36
C HIS A 121 1.50 5.45 -2.48
N PRO A 122 0.67 4.77 -3.30
CA PRO A 122 -0.79 4.96 -3.27
C PRO A 122 -1.36 4.30 -2.01
N VAL A 123 -1.95 5.11 -1.12
CA VAL A 123 -2.61 4.62 0.10
C VAL A 123 -4.01 4.12 -0.28
N ALA A 124 -4.03 3.03 -1.02
CA ALA A 124 -5.23 2.40 -1.55
C ALA A 124 -5.04 0.88 -1.62
N GLY A 125 -6.12 0.12 -1.43
CA GLY A 125 -6.07 -1.32 -1.50
C GLY A 125 -7.37 -1.97 -1.07
N THR A 126 -7.49 -3.25 -1.37
CA THR A 126 -8.54 -4.14 -0.89
C THR A 126 -7.90 -5.44 -0.38
N GLU A 127 -8.67 -6.31 0.22
CA GLU A 127 -8.23 -7.65 0.62
C GLU A 127 -8.02 -8.62 -0.56
N ASN A 128 -8.44 -8.23 -1.77
CA ASN A 128 -8.31 -9.05 -2.97
C ASN A 128 -6.95 -8.84 -3.64
N SER A 129 -6.47 -9.83 -4.35
CA SER A 129 -5.20 -9.82 -5.08
C SER A 129 -5.35 -10.34 -6.51
N GLY A 130 -4.30 -10.15 -7.32
CA GLY A 130 -4.27 -10.61 -8.71
C GLY A 130 -4.82 -9.61 -9.73
N PRO A 131 -4.62 -9.90 -11.03
CA PRO A 131 -4.92 -8.95 -12.12
C PRO A 131 -6.43 -8.70 -12.33
N GLU A 132 -7.28 -9.67 -12.00
CA GLU A 132 -8.74 -9.52 -12.10
C GLU A 132 -9.36 -8.66 -11.00
N SER A 133 -8.59 -8.39 -9.92
CA SER A 133 -9.03 -7.54 -8.81
C SER A 133 -8.80 -6.05 -9.06
N GLY A 134 -8.06 -5.69 -10.12
CA GLY A 134 -7.76 -4.31 -10.46
C GLY A 134 -8.95 -3.58 -11.08
N PHE A 135 -9.07 -2.29 -10.80
CA PHE A 135 -10.09 -1.42 -11.38
C PHE A 135 -9.62 0.04 -11.48
N ALA A 136 -10.13 0.76 -12.48
CA ALA A 136 -9.64 2.09 -12.84
C ALA A 136 -9.82 3.17 -11.76
N THR A 137 -10.79 2.99 -10.87
CA THR A 137 -11.16 3.99 -9.86
C THR A 137 -10.52 3.77 -8.50
N LEU A 138 -9.62 2.78 -8.36
CA LEU A 138 -8.96 2.45 -7.07
C LEU A 138 -8.30 3.67 -6.42
N PHE A 139 -7.70 4.55 -7.21
CA PHE A 139 -6.93 5.70 -6.72
C PHE A 139 -7.74 6.97 -6.57
N GLN A 140 -9.00 7.00 -7.02
CA GLN A 140 -9.83 8.20 -6.95
C GLN A 140 -10.07 8.64 -5.52
N ASN A 141 -9.75 9.91 -5.24
CA ASN A 141 -9.85 10.51 -3.92
C ASN A 141 -9.01 9.80 -2.83
N ARG A 142 -8.02 8.99 -3.23
CA ARG A 142 -7.04 8.38 -2.33
C ARG A 142 -5.74 9.17 -2.33
N TRP A 143 -5.01 9.11 -1.24
CA TRP A 143 -3.70 9.73 -1.17
C TRP A 143 -2.66 8.90 -1.91
N CYS A 144 -1.80 9.58 -2.66
CA CYS A 144 -0.55 9.02 -3.17
C CYS A 144 0.59 9.86 -2.61
N ILE A 145 1.47 9.24 -1.84
CA ILE A 145 2.57 9.92 -1.15
C ILE A 145 3.84 9.71 -1.94
N LEU A 146 4.45 10.81 -2.42
CA LEU A 146 5.75 10.78 -3.07
C LEU A 146 6.85 10.98 -2.04
N THR A 147 7.91 10.18 -2.14
CA THR A 147 9.08 10.27 -1.24
C THR A 147 10.38 10.36 -2.02
N PRO A 148 10.55 11.38 -2.89
CA PRO A 148 11.74 11.50 -3.72
C PRO A 148 13.00 11.64 -2.85
N PRO A 149 14.07 10.87 -3.10
CA PRO A 149 15.35 11.05 -2.42
C PRO A 149 15.90 12.46 -2.63
N ALA A 150 16.71 12.93 -1.68
CA ALA A 150 17.36 14.23 -1.79
C ALA A 150 18.17 14.34 -3.10
N GLY A 151 17.99 15.45 -3.81
CA GLY A 151 18.67 15.70 -5.10
C GLY A 151 17.93 15.12 -6.32
N THR A 152 16.77 14.47 -6.15
CA THR A 152 15.93 14.07 -7.30
C THR A 152 15.50 15.30 -8.09
N GLU A 153 15.58 15.22 -9.42
CA GLU A 153 15.25 16.33 -10.29
C GLU A 153 13.77 16.75 -10.13
N PRO A 154 13.50 18.04 -9.91
CA PRO A 154 12.11 18.51 -9.68
C PRO A 154 11.16 18.20 -10.83
N LEU A 155 11.66 18.19 -12.09
CA LEU A 155 10.82 17.86 -13.24
C LEU A 155 10.37 16.38 -13.22
N ALA A 156 11.25 15.47 -12.79
CA ALA A 156 10.89 14.06 -12.65
C ALA A 156 9.82 13.86 -11.61
N VAL A 157 9.94 14.54 -10.45
CA VAL A 157 8.92 14.52 -9.39
C VAL A 157 7.59 15.05 -9.92
N ALA A 158 7.59 16.21 -10.59
CA ALA A 158 6.39 16.82 -11.14
C ALA A 158 5.69 15.93 -12.20
N ARG A 159 6.44 15.17 -13.01
CA ARG A 159 5.89 14.22 -13.98
C ARG A 159 5.16 13.06 -13.29
N VAL A 160 5.75 12.48 -12.24
CA VAL A 160 5.12 11.38 -11.48
C VAL A 160 3.91 11.91 -10.70
N GLU A 161 4.00 13.09 -10.11
CA GLU A 161 2.88 13.77 -9.48
C GLU A 161 1.69 13.98 -10.45
N ASP A 162 1.97 14.48 -11.67
CA ASP A 162 0.94 14.68 -12.71
C ASP A 162 0.28 13.36 -13.13
N LEU A 163 1.03 12.26 -13.22
CA LEU A 163 0.47 10.93 -13.48
C LEU A 163 -0.56 10.54 -12.40
N TRP A 164 -0.16 10.60 -11.13
CA TRP A 164 -1.04 10.20 -10.03
C TRP A 164 -2.28 11.10 -9.90
N LYS A 165 -2.13 12.41 -10.11
CA LYS A 165 -3.27 13.32 -10.17
C LYS A 165 -4.23 13.00 -11.32
N LYS A 166 -3.71 12.64 -12.49
CA LYS A 166 -4.54 12.27 -13.65
C LYS A 166 -5.31 10.98 -13.45
N VAL A 167 -4.81 10.04 -12.69
CA VAL A 167 -5.54 8.83 -12.31
C VAL A 167 -6.45 9.02 -11.09
N GLY A 168 -6.58 10.27 -10.59
CA GLY A 168 -7.57 10.68 -9.59
C GLY A 168 -7.07 10.71 -8.15
N ALA A 169 -5.77 10.51 -7.92
CA ALA A 169 -5.20 10.56 -6.57
C ALA A 169 -5.00 12.00 -6.07
N ASN A 170 -5.10 12.18 -4.75
CA ASN A 170 -4.59 13.35 -4.05
C ASN A 170 -3.11 13.12 -3.77
N VAL A 171 -2.24 13.97 -4.29
CA VAL A 171 -0.79 13.75 -4.19
C VAL A 171 -0.16 14.68 -3.16
N GLU A 172 0.66 14.11 -2.30
CA GLU A 172 1.48 14.83 -1.32
C GLU A 172 2.92 14.33 -1.39
N THR A 173 3.88 15.20 -1.07
CA THR A 173 5.31 14.85 -1.01
C THR A 173 5.81 15.00 0.41
N MET A 174 6.51 13.99 0.92
CA MET A 174 7.14 14.04 2.24
C MET A 174 8.47 13.28 2.26
N ASP A 175 9.21 13.43 3.36
CA ASP A 175 10.43 12.65 3.63
C ASP A 175 10.10 11.17 3.86
N ALA A 176 10.96 10.27 3.36
CA ALA A 176 10.75 8.82 3.45
C ALA A 176 10.67 8.31 4.89
N ALA A 177 11.50 8.84 5.81
CA ALA A 177 11.47 8.42 7.21
C ALA A 177 10.20 8.91 7.91
N HIS A 178 9.72 10.12 7.57
CA HIS A 178 8.45 10.62 8.05
C HIS A 178 7.27 9.79 7.52
N HIS A 179 7.28 9.44 6.23
CA HIS A 179 6.31 8.52 5.62
C HIS A 179 6.24 7.21 6.39
N ASP A 180 7.39 6.56 6.62
CA ASP A 180 7.45 5.25 7.26
C ASP A 180 6.95 5.29 8.71
N LEU A 181 7.18 6.39 9.42
CA LEU A 181 6.63 6.60 10.76
C LEU A 181 5.11 6.79 10.73
N VAL A 182 4.59 7.61 9.81
CA VAL A 182 3.13 7.83 9.65
C VAL A 182 2.42 6.53 9.31
N LEU A 183 2.96 5.76 8.36
CA LEU A 183 2.36 4.48 7.94
C LEU A 183 2.51 3.40 9.02
N ALA A 184 3.56 3.44 9.84
CA ALA A 184 3.67 2.55 10.99
C ALA A 184 2.48 2.71 11.95
N VAL A 185 2.00 3.95 12.17
CA VAL A 185 0.84 4.24 13.03
C VAL A 185 -0.48 3.95 12.33
N THR A 186 -0.65 4.42 11.10
CA THR A 186 -1.96 4.48 10.44
C THR A 186 -2.32 3.22 9.66
N SER A 187 -1.33 2.40 9.33
CA SER A 187 -1.49 1.18 8.52
C SER A 187 -0.89 -0.07 9.19
N HIS A 188 0.41 -0.05 9.50
CA HIS A 188 1.12 -1.26 9.90
C HIS A 188 0.70 -1.74 11.29
N LEU A 189 0.61 -0.85 12.27
CA LEU A 189 0.16 -1.18 13.63
C LEU A 189 -1.28 -1.74 13.65
N PRO A 190 -2.28 -1.13 12.96
CA PRO A 190 -3.61 -1.73 12.84
C PRO A 190 -3.61 -3.17 12.30
N HIS A 191 -2.80 -3.47 11.28
CA HIS A 191 -2.72 -4.83 10.74
C HIS A 191 -2.11 -5.82 11.74
N ILE A 192 -1.02 -5.46 12.43
CA ILE A 192 -0.43 -6.33 13.46
C ILE A 192 -1.43 -6.64 14.56
N ILE A 193 -2.21 -5.62 15.00
CA ILE A 193 -3.24 -5.80 16.02
C ILE A 193 -4.37 -6.70 15.50
N ALA A 194 -4.81 -6.52 14.26
CA ALA A 194 -5.85 -7.34 13.66
C ALA A 194 -5.42 -8.82 13.54
N TYR A 195 -4.20 -9.11 13.07
CA TYR A 195 -3.67 -10.46 13.07
C TYR A 195 -3.57 -11.05 14.48
N THR A 196 -3.09 -10.25 15.44
CA THR A 196 -2.91 -10.70 16.82
C THR A 196 -4.24 -11.02 17.49
N ILE A 197 -5.28 -10.19 17.34
CA ILE A 197 -6.57 -10.42 17.99
C ILE A 197 -7.30 -11.64 17.42
N VAL A 198 -7.12 -11.93 16.11
CA VAL A 198 -7.64 -13.16 15.50
C VAL A 198 -6.93 -14.38 16.09
N GLY A 199 -5.60 -14.36 16.20
CA GLY A 199 -4.82 -15.41 16.83
C GLY A 199 -5.22 -15.64 18.28
N THR A 200 -5.32 -14.55 19.08
CA THR A 200 -5.76 -14.63 20.48
C THR A 200 -7.16 -15.24 20.62
N ALA A 201 -8.08 -14.88 19.72
CA ALA A 201 -9.43 -15.46 19.72
C ALA A 201 -9.42 -16.95 19.37
N SER A 202 -8.54 -17.37 18.47
CA SER A 202 -8.35 -18.77 18.08
C SER A 202 -7.71 -19.62 19.19
N ASP A 203 -6.73 -19.07 19.92
CA ASP A 203 -6.01 -19.79 20.97
C ASP A 203 -6.87 -20.11 22.21
N LEU A 204 -7.99 -19.42 22.38
CA LEU A 204 -9.00 -19.72 23.42
C LEU A 204 -9.87 -20.95 23.11
N GLU A 205 -9.46 -21.76 22.15
CA GLU A 205 -10.22 -22.81 21.47
C GLU A 205 -10.79 -23.94 22.33
N ASN A 206 -10.24 -24.22 23.47
CA ASN A 206 -10.70 -25.36 24.26
C ASN A 206 -12.09 -25.16 24.90
N VAL A 207 -12.67 -23.97 24.79
CA VAL A 207 -14.00 -23.66 25.34
C VAL A 207 -14.95 -23.01 24.31
N THR A 208 -14.46 -22.33 23.24
CA THR A 208 -15.30 -21.35 22.54
C THR A 208 -15.12 -21.18 21.03
N GLN A 209 -14.35 -22.02 20.31
CA GLN A 209 -14.07 -21.78 18.86
C GLN A 209 -15.35 -21.56 18.03
N GLY A 210 -16.31 -22.46 18.16
CA GLY A 210 -17.59 -22.31 17.48
C GLY A 210 -18.40 -21.09 17.93
N GLU A 211 -18.16 -20.61 19.16
CA GLU A 211 -18.85 -19.44 19.73
C GLU A 211 -18.18 -18.12 19.34
N VAL A 212 -16.86 -18.04 19.28
CA VAL A 212 -16.14 -16.84 18.81
C VAL A 212 -16.53 -16.54 17.37
N ILE A 213 -16.52 -17.53 16.48
CA ILE A 213 -16.94 -17.36 15.09
C ILE A 213 -18.42 -17.01 15.02
N LYS A 214 -19.27 -17.73 15.76
CA LYS A 214 -20.74 -17.56 15.77
C LYS A 214 -21.17 -16.19 16.29
N TYR A 215 -20.49 -15.67 17.33
CA TYR A 215 -20.82 -14.40 17.96
C TYR A 215 -19.95 -13.23 17.48
N SER A 216 -19.12 -13.42 16.45
CA SER A 216 -18.37 -12.36 15.79
C SER A 216 -19.34 -11.33 15.19
N ALA A 217 -19.72 -10.35 16.02
CA ALA A 217 -20.55 -9.22 15.61
C ALA A 217 -19.74 -8.21 14.77
N GLY A 218 -20.41 -7.21 14.22
CA GLY A 218 -19.84 -6.24 13.29
C GLY A 218 -18.48 -5.67 13.71
N GLY A 219 -18.31 -5.32 15.00
CA GLY A 219 -17.05 -4.73 15.49
C GLY A 219 -15.83 -5.65 15.33
N PHE A 220 -15.94 -6.94 15.69
CA PHE A 220 -14.84 -7.88 15.51
C PHE A 220 -14.59 -8.14 14.03
N ARG A 221 -15.64 -8.43 13.26
CA ARG A 221 -15.54 -8.72 11.81
C ARG A 221 -14.94 -7.55 11.04
N ASP A 222 -15.42 -6.34 11.30
CA ASP A 222 -15.00 -5.17 10.54
C ASP A 222 -13.56 -4.76 10.87
N PHE A 223 -13.18 -4.84 12.16
CA PHE A 223 -11.80 -4.57 12.59
C PHE A 223 -10.81 -5.63 12.10
N THR A 224 -11.19 -6.91 12.11
CA THR A 224 -10.29 -8.02 11.73
C THR A 224 -10.29 -8.30 10.22
N ARG A 225 -11.11 -7.64 9.42
CA ARG A 225 -11.18 -7.82 7.96
C ARG A 225 -9.79 -7.71 7.32
N ILE A 226 -8.97 -6.77 7.76
CA ILE A 226 -7.62 -6.55 7.24
C ILE A 226 -6.64 -7.69 7.55
N ALA A 227 -6.93 -8.57 8.50
CA ALA A 227 -6.14 -9.78 8.76
C ALA A 227 -6.35 -10.89 7.70
N ALA A 228 -7.26 -10.69 6.73
CA ALA A 228 -7.40 -11.58 5.58
C ALA A 228 -6.45 -11.22 4.41
N SER A 229 -5.62 -10.21 4.58
CA SER A 229 -4.63 -9.76 3.57
C SER A 229 -3.49 -10.77 3.40
N ASP A 230 -2.78 -10.68 2.26
CA ASP A 230 -1.68 -11.59 1.92
C ASP A 230 -0.56 -11.61 2.98
N PRO A 231 -0.23 -12.77 3.57
CA PRO A 231 0.74 -12.87 4.65
C PRO A 231 2.19 -12.62 4.20
N THR A 232 2.52 -12.90 2.93
CA THR A 232 3.86 -12.65 2.38
C THR A 232 4.12 -11.16 2.28
N MET A 233 3.16 -10.42 1.74
CA MET A 233 3.24 -8.96 1.65
C MET A 233 3.40 -8.33 3.04
N TRP A 234 2.60 -8.71 4.02
CA TRP A 234 2.65 -8.11 5.36
C TRP A 234 3.91 -8.49 6.13
N ARG A 235 4.39 -9.73 5.99
CA ARG A 235 5.72 -10.10 6.50
C ARG A 235 6.80 -9.15 5.98
N ASP A 236 6.81 -8.93 4.68
CA ASP A 236 7.82 -8.10 4.02
C ASP A 236 7.70 -6.63 4.44
N VAL A 237 6.48 -6.09 4.57
CA VAL A 237 6.21 -4.74 5.08
C VAL A 237 6.72 -4.55 6.50
N PHE A 238 6.42 -5.48 7.41
CA PHE A 238 6.90 -5.38 8.80
C PHE A 238 8.41 -5.46 8.93
N LEU A 239 9.06 -6.27 8.10
CA LEU A 239 10.51 -6.39 8.10
C LEU A 239 11.17 -5.18 7.43
N ALA A 240 10.57 -4.63 6.39
CA ALA A 240 11.09 -3.47 5.67
C ALA A 240 10.94 -2.16 6.48
N ASN A 241 9.87 -2.00 7.28
CA ASN A 241 9.64 -0.85 8.18
C ASN A 241 9.84 -1.21 9.66
N LYS A 242 10.78 -2.11 9.94
CA LYS A 242 10.97 -2.74 11.25
C LYS A 242 11.10 -1.73 12.39
N ASP A 243 11.94 -0.71 12.24
CA ASP A 243 12.28 0.19 13.35
C ASP A 243 11.08 1.07 13.74
N ALA A 244 10.37 1.66 12.77
CA ALA A 244 9.18 2.44 13.02
C ALA A 244 8.02 1.58 13.57
N VAL A 245 7.84 0.36 13.03
CA VAL A 245 6.82 -0.58 13.53
C VAL A 245 7.09 -0.97 14.98
N LEU A 246 8.34 -1.32 15.33
CA LEU A 246 8.70 -1.68 16.70
C LEU A 246 8.51 -0.51 17.68
N GLN A 247 8.87 0.71 17.27
CA GLN A 247 8.65 1.91 18.08
C GLN A 247 7.16 2.13 18.35
N MET A 248 6.31 2.00 17.35
CA MET A 248 4.86 2.18 17.51
C MET A 248 4.21 1.03 18.29
N LEU A 249 4.67 -0.19 18.08
CA LEU A 249 4.18 -1.35 18.83
C LEU A 249 4.54 -1.25 20.33
N GLN A 250 5.74 -0.78 20.66
CA GLN A 250 6.13 -0.51 22.04
C GLN A 250 5.18 0.53 22.68
N ARG A 251 4.96 1.66 22.02
CA ARG A 251 4.04 2.70 22.49
C ARG A 251 2.62 2.17 22.72
N PHE A 252 2.11 1.43 21.75
CA PHE A 252 0.78 0.81 21.86
C PHE A 252 0.70 -0.16 23.07
N THR A 253 1.75 -0.95 23.30
CA THR A 253 1.80 -1.88 24.43
C THR A 253 1.82 -1.14 25.77
N GLU A 254 2.51 -0.01 25.86
CA GLU A 254 2.52 0.85 27.04
C GLU A 254 1.12 1.43 27.31
N ASP A 255 0.47 1.97 26.28
CA ASP A 255 -0.90 2.52 26.39
C ASP A 255 -1.91 1.42 26.76
N LEU A 256 -1.81 0.23 26.17
CA LEU A 256 -2.65 -0.92 26.51
C LEU A 256 -2.44 -1.38 27.97
N THR A 257 -1.19 -1.35 28.45
CA THR A 257 -0.85 -1.67 29.84
C THR A 257 -1.49 -0.69 30.84
N GLN A 258 -1.58 0.59 30.48
CA GLN A 258 -2.25 1.60 31.31
C GLN A 258 -3.76 1.29 31.41
N LEU A 259 -4.41 0.98 30.28
CA LEU A 259 -5.83 0.57 30.29
C LEU A 259 -6.05 -0.72 31.09
N GLN A 260 -5.16 -1.70 30.95
CA GLN A 260 -5.22 -2.93 31.72
C GLN A 260 -5.13 -2.66 33.24
N ARG A 261 -4.31 -1.71 33.67
CA ARG A 261 -4.22 -1.29 35.10
C ARG A 261 -5.51 -0.63 35.55
N ALA A 262 -6.04 0.32 34.77
CA ALA A 262 -7.29 1.00 35.10
C ALA A 262 -8.45 0.00 35.28
N ILE A 263 -8.56 -0.99 34.38
CA ILE A 263 -9.56 -2.08 34.51
C ILE A 263 -9.33 -2.89 35.78
N ARG A 264 -8.07 -3.28 36.06
CA ARG A 264 -7.75 -4.11 37.26
C ARG A 264 -8.07 -3.45 38.59
N TRP A 265 -7.99 -2.14 38.63
CA TRP A 265 -8.24 -1.36 39.85
C TRP A 265 -9.59 -0.63 39.87
N ASP A 266 -10.50 -0.99 38.95
CA ASP A 266 -11.84 -0.40 38.85
C ASP A 266 -11.83 1.13 38.70
N ASP A 267 -10.75 1.69 38.06
CA ASP A 267 -10.61 3.13 37.80
C ASP A 267 -11.47 3.54 36.59
N GLY A 268 -12.76 3.69 36.86
CA GLY A 268 -13.75 4.08 35.86
C GLY A 268 -13.54 5.50 35.32
N ASP A 269 -13.00 6.41 36.12
CA ASP A 269 -12.80 7.79 35.73
C ASP A 269 -11.65 7.89 34.71
N ALA A 270 -10.53 7.20 34.94
CA ALA A 270 -9.41 7.12 33.97
C ALA A 270 -9.86 6.50 32.63
N LEU A 271 -10.68 5.45 32.65
CA LEU A 271 -11.22 4.85 31.44
C LEU A 271 -12.15 5.82 30.70
N PHE A 272 -13.03 6.50 31.41
CA PHE A 272 -13.96 7.47 30.82
C PHE A 272 -13.22 8.64 30.17
N GLU A 273 -12.22 9.19 30.84
CA GLU A 273 -11.39 10.28 30.30
C GLU A 273 -10.66 9.85 29.02
N HIS A 274 -10.00 8.69 29.07
CA HIS A 274 -9.28 8.15 27.91
C HIS A 274 -10.22 7.93 26.72
N PHE A 275 -11.35 7.29 26.92
CA PHE A 275 -12.32 7.01 25.84
C PHE A 275 -13.00 8.28 25.31
N SER A 276 -13.26 9.25 26.17
CA SER A 276 -13.82 10.55 25.76
C SER A 276 -12.87 11.30 24.86
N LYS A 277 -11.57 11.34 25.22
CA LYS A 277 -10.51 11.96 24.42
C LYS A 277 -10.36 11.28 23.05
N THR A 278 -10.23 9.96 23.03
CA THR A 278 -10.03 9.21 21.78
C THR A 278 -11.25 9.27 20.87
N ARG A 279 -12.46 9.27 21.45
CA ARG A 279 -13.73 9.50 20.72
C ARG A 279 -13.76 10.87 20.03
N ALA A 280 -13.31 11.93 20.71
CA ALA A 280 -13.27 13.26 20.14
C ALA A 280 -12.31 13.32 18.93
N ILE A 281 -11.12 12.69 19.04
CA ILE A 281 -10.15 12.58 17.94
C ILE A 281 -10.77 11.82 16.76
N ARG A 282 -11.41 10.66 17.01
CA ARG A 282 -12.02 9.87 15.92
C ARG A 282 -13.12 10.66 15.18
N ARG A 283 -13.92 11.45 15.91
CA ARG A 283 -14.93 12.31 15.29
C ARG A 283 -14.31 13.40 14.40
N SER A 284 -13.20 14.02 14.82
CA SER A 284 -12.54 15.03 13.99
C SER A 284 -11.97 14.45 12.69
N ILE A 285 -11.56 13.16 12.68
CA ILE A 285 -11.11 12.47 11.46
C ILE A 285 -12.27 12.34 10.46
N ILE A 286 -13.49 12.00 10.93
CA ILE A 286 -14.68 11.91 10.08
C ILE A 286 -15.04 13.29 9.52
N GLU A 287 -15.01 14.33 10.35
CA GLU A 287 -15.32 15.71 9.94
C GLU A 287 -14.34 16.25 8.89
N GLN A 288 -13.11 15.75 8.84
CA GLN A 288 -12.12 16.08 7.82
C GLN A 288 -12.31 15.30 6.49
N GLY A 289 -13.37 14.50 6.37
CA GLY A 289 -13.68 13.75 5.15
C GLY A 289 -12.79 12.53 4.90
N GLN A 290 -12.06 12.08 5.91
CA GLN A 290 -11.21 10.88 5.82
C GLN A 290 -12.02 9.57 5.92
N ASP A 291 -13.32 9.68 6.23
CA ASP A 291 -14.22 8.54 6.38
C ASP A 291 -15.62 8.94 5.92
N ASP A 292 -16.33 8.01 5.29
CA ASP A 292 -17.72 8.22 4.97
C ASP A 292 -18.56 8.03 6.25
N ALA A 293 -19.50 8.94 6.50
CA ALA A 293 -20.46 8.82 7.62
C ALA A 293 -21.43 7.65 7.44
N ALA A 294 -21.42 7.01 6.26
CA ALA A 294 -22.24 5.83 5.98
C ALA A 294 -21.75 4.61 6.77
N PRO A 295 -22.67 3.82 7.38
CA PRO A 295 -22.31 2.67 8.21
C PRO A 295 -21.72 1.48 7.44
N ASP A 296 -21.51 1.62 6.12
CA ASP A 296 -21.00 0.58 5.23
C ASP A 296 -19.50 0.71 4.92
N PHE A 297 -18.78 1.61 5.60
CA PHE A 297 -17.34 1.85 5.42
C PHE A 297 -16.92 2.11 3.96
N GLY A 298 -17.74 2.80 3.19
CA GLY A 298 -17.47 3.12 1.79
C GLY A 298 -17.76 1.96 0.83
N ARG A 299 -18.48 0.94 1.26
CA ARG A 299 -18.98 -0.13 0.39
C ARG A 299 -20.23 0.36 -0.35
N HIS A 300 -20.03 0.99 -1.49
CA HIS A 300 -21.14 1.18 -2.41
C HIS A 300 -21.55 -0.20 -2.95
N ARG A 301 -22.71 -0.67 -2.56
CA ARG A 301 -23.39 -1.76 -3.27
C ARG A 301 -23.87 -1.19 -4.61
N GLU A 302 -23.21 -1.58 -5.69
CA GLU A 302 -23.86 -1.58 -7.00
C GLU A 302 -24.93 -2.67 -7.06
#